data_9facf3d3447e1d0c3f7f88c4c48907c2
#
_entry.id   9facf3d3447e1d0c3f7f88c4c48907c2
#
_cell.length_a   1.000
_cell.length_b   1.000
_cell.length_c   1.000
_cell.angle_alpha   90.00
_cell.angle_beta   90.00
_cell.angle_gamma   90.00
#
_symmetry.space_group_name_H-M   'P 1'
#
loop_
_entity.id
_entity.type
_entity.pdbx_description
1 polymer ?
#
loop_
_entity_poly.entity_id
_entity_poly.type
_entity_poly.pdbx_seq_one_letter_code
_entity_poly.pdbx_strand_id
1 'polypeptide(L)'
;MVGAKLVFPGPHLDGKSLHELFENEGVTVSAGVPTVWQGLLAHVEAHDLTFSTMRRTVIGGSACPPAMMRAFQERYDVQVLHAWGMTEMSPLGTVGSLKARQESLSKEEQRAVQAKQGRGIFGVDMKIVDEEGKELPWDGKRFGNLLVKGPWIASGYMKGEGGNPLKDGW
;
A
#
# COMPACT_ATOMS: atom_id res chain seq x y z
N MET A 1 10.65 -16.16 9.93
CA MET A 1 9.21 -16.45 9.76
C MET A 1 8.52 -16.23 11.10
N VAL A 2 7.33 -15.60 11.09
CA VAL A 2 6.62 -15.19 12.31
C VAL A 2 5.47 -16.14 12.70
N GLY A 3 5.37 -17.31 12.05
CA GLY A 3 4.32 -18.31 12.32
C GLY A 3 2.93 -17.92 11.82
N ALA A 4 2.81 -16.96 10.90
CA ALA A 4 1.51 -16.61 10.34
C ALA A 4 1.03 -17.68 9.35
N LYS A 5 -0.29 -17.97 9.37
CA LYS A 5 -0.96 -18.79 8.37
C LYS A 5 -1.11 -17.96 7.09
N LEU A 6 -0.68 -18.51 5.97
CA LEU A 6 -0.88 -17.90 4.65
C LEU A 6 -2.10 -18.50 3.98
N VAL A 7 -2.98 -17.64 3.49
CA VAL A 7 -4.23 -18.01 2.81
C VAL A 7 -4.18 -17.43 1.39
N PHE A 8 -4.31 -18.29 0.40
CA PHE A 8 -4.25 -17.91 -1.02
C PHE A 8 -5.60 -18.17 -1.69
N PRO A 9 -6.25 -17.17 -2.26
CA PRO A 9 -7.57 -17.32 -2.90
C PRO A 9 -7.52 -18.06 -4.26
N GLY A 10 -6.34 -18.32 -4.79
CA GLY A 10 -6.20 -18.86 -6.14
C GLY A 10 -6.81 -17.92 -7.20
N PRO A 11 -7.50 -18.45 -8.22
CA PRO A 11 -8.09 -17.62 -9.27
C PRO A 11 -9.42 -16.95 -8.87
N HIS A 12 -9.98 -17.27 -7.69
CA HIS A 12 -11.30 -16.81 -7.27
C HIS A 12 -11.20 -15.50 -6.49
N LEU A 13 -11.13 -14.39 -7.23
CA LEU A 13 -10.98 -13.03 -6.68
C LEU A 13 -12.29 -12.22 -6.69
N ASP A 14 -13.41 -12.86 -6.92
CA ASP A 14 -14.72 -12.22 -6.79
C ASP A 14 -15.09 -11.99 -5.32
N GLY A 15 -16.00 -11.05 -5.08
CA GLY A 15 -16.34 -10.61 -3.74
C GLY A 15 -16.90 -11.71 -2.85
N LYS A 16 -17.73 -12.63 -3.38
CA LYS A 16 -18.31 -13.75 -2.65
C LYS A 16 -17.22 -14.72 -2.20
N SER A 17 -16.42 -15.20 -3.14
CA SER A 17 -15.37 -16.20 -2.86
C SER A 17 -14.35 -15.66 -1.87
N LEU A 18 -13.98 -14.36 -1.97
CA LEU A 18 -13.07 -13.73 -1.02
C LEU A 18 -13.68 -13.58 0.37
N HIS A 19 -14.94 -13.17 0.47
CA HIS A 19 -15.59 -13.03 1.77
C HIS A 19 -15.73 -14.40 2.47
N GLU A 20 -16.20 -15.43 1.77
CA GLU A 20 -16.29 -16.78 2.30
C GLU A 20 -14.90 -17.30 2.75
N LEU A 21 -13.87 -17.09 1.97
CA LEU A 21 -12.50 -17.47 2.33
C LEU A 21 -12.03 -16.75 3.59
N PHE A 22 -12.26 -15.43 3.70
CA PHE A 22 -11.84 -14.64 4.84
C PHE A 22 -12.51 -15.10 6.14
N GLU A 23 -13.79 -15.36 6.09
CA GLU A 23 -14.56 -15.85 7.24
C GLU A 23 -14.16 -17.28 7.64
N ASN A 24 -14.08 -18.20 6.67
CA ASN A 24 -13.75 -19.61 6.93
C ASN A 24 -12.33 -19.81 7.44
N GLU A 25 -11.38 -19.03 6.95
CA GLU A 25 -9.96 -19.13 7.31
C GLU A 25 -9.54 -18.21 8.46
N GLY A 26 -10.44 -17.35 8.94
CA GLY A 26 -10.19 -16.39 10.01
C GLY A 26 -9.12 -15.37 9.62
N VAL A 27 -9.18 -14.82 8.40
CA VAL A 27 -8.18 -13.88 7.89
C VAL A 27 -8.20 -12.59 8.70
N THR A 28 -7.05 -12.20 9.23
CA THR A 28 -6.90 -10.98 10.03
C THR A 28 -6.23 -9.84 9.28
N VAL A 29 -5.39 -10.17 8.28
CA VAL A 29 -4.70 -9.22 7.42
C VAL A 29 -4.78 -9.70 5.98
N SER A 30 -5.10 -8.78 5.07
CA SER A 30 -5.18 -9.05 3.64
C SER A 30 -4.35 -8.04 2.84
N ALA A 31 -4.04 -8.37 1.60
CA ALA A 31 -3.36 -7.47 0.67
C ALA A 31 -3.91 -7.65 -0.75
N GLY A 32 -4.11 -6.56 -1.46
CA GLY A 32 -4.59 -6.63 -2.83
C GLY A 32 -4.66 -5.28 -3.52
N VAL A 33 -5.14 -5.32 -4.75
CA VAL A 33 -5.30 -4.13 -5.60
C VAL A 33 -6.72 -3.56 -5.50
N PRO A 34 -6.93 -2.25 -5.76
CA PRO A 34 -8.24 -1.63 -5.60
C PRO A 34 -9.39 -2.30 -6.34
N THR A 35 -9.17 -2.85 -7.53
CA THR A 35 -10.22 -3.53 -8.30
C THR A 35 -10.77 -4.77 -7.60
N VAL A 36 -9.91 -5.54 -6.93
CA VAL A 36 -10.31 -6.70 -6.12
C VAL A 36 -11.13 -6.25 -4.92
N TRP A 37 -10.66 -5.22 -4.22
CA TRP A 37 -11.35 -4.68 -3.05
C TRP A 37 -12.68 -4.01 -3.38
N GLN A 38 -12.80 -3.42 -4.57
CA GLN A 38 -14.06 -2.88 -5.05
C GLN A 38 -15.12 -3.98 -5.20
N GLY A 39 -14.74 -5.12 -5.79
CA GLY A 39 -15.62 -6.29 -5.90
C GLY A 39 -16.04 -6.84 -4.55
N LEU A 40 -15.11 -6.94 -3.61
CA LEU A 40 -15.37 -7.39 -2.24
C LEU A 40 -16.34 -6.43 -1.50
N LEU A 41 -16.05 -5.12 -1.53
CA LEU A 41 -16.92 -4.13 -0.88
C LEU A 41 -18.33 -4.12 -1.48
N ALA A 42 -18.45 -4.20 -2.80
CA ALA A 42 -19.76 -4.28 -3.46
C ALA A 42 -20.55 -5.52 -3.03
N HIS A 43 -19.88 -6.67 -2.88
CA HIS A 43 -20.52 -7.88 -2.42
C HIS A 43 -20.99 -7.80 -0.96
N VAL A 44 -20.13 -7.37 -0.04
CA VAL A 44 -20.49 -7.29 1.39
C VAL A 44 -21.57 -6.23 1.63
N GLU A 45 -21.57 -5.13 0.87
CA GLU A 45 -22.61 -4.10 0.94
C GLU A 45 -23.96 -4.61 0.41
N ALA A 46 -23.97 -5.31 -0.73
CA ALA A 46 -25.20 -5.83 -1.34
C ALA A 46 -25.89 -6.92 -0.50
N HIS A 47 -25.16 -7.61 0.36
CA HIS A 47 -25.65 -8.72 1.16
C HIS A 47 -25.68 -8.44 2.66
N ASP A 48 -25.46 -7.19 3.07
CA ASP A 48 -25.41 -6.75 4.48
C ASP A 48 -24.45 -7.61 5.33
N LEU A 49 -23.27 -7.91 4.77
CA LEU A 49 -22.23 -8.71 5.41
C LEU A 49 -21.21 -7.83 6.13
N THR A 50 -20.45 -8.44 7.04
CA THR A 50 -19.36 -7.82 7.78
C THR A 50 -18.12 -8.69 7.75
N PHE A 51 -17.02 -8.23 8.36
CA PHE A 51 -15.79 -8.99 8.52
C PHE A 51 -15.59 -9.37 9.99
N SER A 52 -15.67 -10.66 10.32
CA SER A 52 -15.56 -11.12 11.70
C SER A 52 -14.15 -10.99 12.27
N THR A 53 -13.13 -11.25 11.45
CA THR A 53 -11.73 -11.34 11.90
C THR A 53 -10.80 -10.37 11.22
N MET A 54 -11.12 -9.89 10.01
CA MET A 54 -10.26 -8.98 9.27
C MET A 54 -10.10 -7.64 9.99
N ARG A 55 -8.87 -7.23 10.25
CA ARG A 55 -8.54 -5.99 10.95
C ARG A 55 -7.75 -5.02 10.11
N ARG A 56 -7.03 -5.51 9.10
CA ARG A 56 -6.18 -4.68 8.24
C ARG A 56 -6.24 -5.16 6.80
N THR A 57 -6.13 -4.21 5.88
CA THR A 57 -5.88 -4.52 4.48
C THR A 57 -4.80 -3.59 3.93
N VAL A 58 -3.87 -4.16 3.18
CA VAL A 58 -2.87 -3.41 2.41
C VAL A 58 -3.44 -3.21 1.01
N ILE A 59 -3.50 -1.97 0.57
CA ILE A 59 -3.99 -1.60 -0.77
C ILE A 59 -2.86 -0.92 -1.54
N GLY A 60 -2.48 -1.52 -2.64
CA GLY A 60 -1.38 -1.04 -3.50
C GLY A 60 -1.55 -1.46 -4.95
N GLY A 61 -0.50 -1.29 -5.75
CA GLY A 61 -0.53 -1.55 -7.20
C GLY A 61 -1.16 -0.42 -8.02
N SER A 62 -2.07 0.35 -7.43
CA SER A 62 -2.55 1.64 -7.92
C SER A 62 -3.05 2.48 -6.73
N ALA A 63 -3.39 3.74 -6.97
CA ALA A 63 -3.87 4.63 -5.91
C ALA A 63 -5.17 4.10 -5.29
N CYS A 64 -5.21 4.03 -3.96
CA CYS A 64 -6.41 3.65 -3.23
C CYS A 64 -7.43 4.80 -3.27
N PRO A 65 -8.65 4.59 -3.82
CA PRO A 65 -9.68 5.60 -3.81
C PRO A 65 -10.05 6.02 -2.37
N PRO A 66 -10.17 7.33 -2.07
CA PRO A 66 -10.55 7.78 -0.72
C PRO A 66 -11.88 7.22 -0.21
N ALA A 67 -12.84 6.99 -1.11
CA ALA A 67 -14.12 6.37 -0.76
C ALA A 67 -13.96 4.92 -0.29
N MET A 68 -13.08 4.16 -0.94
CA MET A 68 -12.75 2.78 -0.56
C MET A 68 -12.08 2.74 0.82
N MET A 69 -11.12 3.62 1.07
CA MET A 69 -10.47 3.74 2.37
C MET A 69 -11.49 4.04 3.48
N ARG A 70 -12.42 4.99 3.24
CA ARG A 70 -13.50 5.29 4.18
C ARG A 70 -14.42 4.10 4.41
N ALA A 71 -14.83 3.40 3.36
CA ALA A 71 -15.71 2.25 3.49
C ALA A 71 -15.10 1.18 4.42
N PHE A 72 -13.85 0.79 4.18
CA PHE A 72 -13.17 -0.17 5.05
C PHE A 72 -13.06 0.32 6.50
N GLN A 73 -12.66 1.57 6.71
CA GLN A 73 -12.37 2.07 8.07
C GLN A 73 -13.63 2.46 8.86
N GLU A 74 -14.65 3.01 8.21
CA GLU A 74 -15.82 3.56 8.91
C GLU A 74 -16.97 2.57 9.02
N ARG A 75 -17.15 1.71 7.99
CA ARG A 75 -18.25 0.74 7.99
C ARG A 75 -17.85 -0.61 8.55
N TYR A 76 -16.59 -1.02 8.32
CA TYR A 76 -16.14 -2.38 8.62
C TYR A 76 -15.05 -2.45 9.68
N ASP A 77 -14.60 -1.33 10.25
CA ASP A 77 -13.52 -1.24 11.24
C ASP A 77 -12.21 -1.95 10.77
N VAL A 78 -11.94 -1.88 9.47
CA VAL A 78 -10.74 -2.46 8.84
C VAL A 78 -9.76 -1.35 8.52
N GLN A 79 -8.60 -1.36 9.17
CA GLN A 79 -7.54 -0.40 8.92
C GLN A 79 -6.96 -0.57 7.50
N VAL A 80 -6.93 0.50 6.72
CA VAL A 80 -6.30 0.52 5.41
C VAL A 80 -4.86 1.01 5.52
N LEU A 81 -3.93 0.23 4.97
CA LEU A 81 -2.53 0.59 4.77
C LEU A 81 -2.31 0.81 3.28
N HIS A 82 -2.25 2.08 2.87
CA HIS A 82 -1.96 2.43 1.48
C HIS A 82 -0.48 2.15 1.20
N ALA A 83 -0.18 1.36 0.20
CA ALA A 83 1.17 0.93 -0.14
C ALA A 83 1.56 1.38 -1.54
N TRP A 84 2.79 1.82 -1.70
CA TRP A 84 3.39 2.14 -2.98
C TRP A 84 4.66 1.33 -3.19
N GLY A 85 4.86 0.92 -4.40
CA GLY A 85 6.06 0.23 -4.85
C GLY A 85 6.00 -0.07 -6.34
N MET A 86 6.99 -0.76 -6.83
CA MET A 86 7.13 -1.15 -8.22
C MET A 86 7.97 -2.44 -8.31
N THR A 87 7.98 -3.06 -9.46
CA THR A 87 8.72 -4.32 -9.68
C THR A 87 10.19 -4.19 -9.30
N GLU A 88 10.80 -3.06 -9.63
CA GLU A 88 12.19 -2.75 -9.30
C GLU A 88 12.47 -2.62 -7.80
N MET A 89 11.44 -2.54 -6.98
CA MET A 89 11.54 -2.45 -5.51
C MET A 89 11.17 -3.75 -4.78
N SER A 90 10.89 -4.82 -5.48
CA SER A 90 10.64 -6.21 -5.01
C SER A 90 9.56 -6.42 -3.93
N PRO A 91 8.36 -5.87 -4.02
CA PRO A 91 7.89 -4.73 -4.80
C PRO A 91 7.72 -3.45 -3.97
N LEU A 92 7.90 -3.49 -2.63
CA LEU A 92 7.40 -2.50 -1.68
C LEU A 92 8.41 -1.40 -1.38
N GLY A 93 7.97 -0.15 -1.54
CA GLY A 93 8.75 1.05 -1.22
C GLY A 93 8.23 1.82 -0.02
N THR A 94 6.91 2.06 0.04
CA THR A 94 6.31 2.82 1.14
C THR A 94 5.04 2.16 1.67
N VAL A 95 4.72 2.48 2.94
CA VAL A 95 3.45 2.10 3.57
C VAL A 95 2.87 3.29 4.33
N GLY A 96 1.59 3.55 4.10
CA GLY A 96 0.81 4.59 4.74
C GLY A 96 0.31 4.15 6.11
N SER A 97 1.03 4.49 7.16
CA SER A 97 0.57 4.34 8.54
C SER A 97 0.69 5.65 9.29
N LEU A 98 -0.22 5.90 10.22
CA LEU A 98 -0.12 7.06 11.10
C LEU A 98 1.10 6.92 12.03
N LYS A 99 1.78 8.03 12.29
CA LYS A 99 2.76 8.13 13.38
C LYS A 99 2.02 8.38 14.68
N ALA A 100 2.57 7.97 15.83
CA ALA A 100 1.94 8.18 17.14
C ALA A 100 1.44 9.62 17.34
N ARG A 101 2.24 10.63 16.94
CA ARG A 101 1.83 12.05 17.00
C ARG A 101 0.65 12.44 16.09
N GLN A 102 0.27 11.59 15.15
CA GLN A 102 -0.84 11.82 14.22
C GLN A 102 -2.13 11.12 14.66
N GLU A 103 -2.05 10.26 15.66
CA GLU A 103 -3.21 9.58 16.21
C GLU A 103 -4.13 10.53 16.98
N SER A 104 -3.59 11.64 17.49
CA SER A 104 -4.33 12.71 18.16
C SER A 104 -4.97 13.73 17.21
N LEU A 105 -4.68 13.65 15.90
CA LEU A 105 -5.30 14.51 14.89
C LEU A 105 -6.79 14.19 14.73
N SER A 106 -7.55 15.14 14.19
CA SER A 106 -8.93 14.89 13.77
C SER A 106 -8.99 13.76 12.74
N LYS A 107 -10.12 13.10 12.62
CA LYS A 107 -10.31 12.01 11.63
C LYS A 107 -10.08 12.48 10.20
N GLU A 108 -10.43 13.72 9.89
CA GLU A 108 -10.19 14.32 8.58
C GLU A 108 -8.70 14.50 8.28
N GLU A 109 -7.95 15.04 9.25
CA GLU A 109 -6.50 15.17 9.12
C GLU A 109 -5.79 13.81 9.03
N GLN A 110 -6.23 12.82 9.82
CA GLN A 110 -5.72 11.45 9.72
C GLN A 110 -5.94 10.88 8.32
N ARG A 111 -7.12 11.08 7.74
CA ARG A 111 -7.44 10.65 6.36
C ARG A 111 -6.57 11.36 5.32
N ALA A 112 -6.35 12.66 5.49
CA ALA A 112 -5.45 13.41 4.60
C ALA A 112 -4.01 12.88 4.64
N VAL A 113 -3.55 12.41 5.79
CA VAL A 113 -2.25 11.73 5.92
C VAL A 113 -2.27 10.35 5.25
N GLN A 114 -3.30 9.55 5.51
CA GLN A 114 -3.43 8.18 4.98
C GLN A 114 -3.67 8.14 3.46
N ALA A 115 -4.24 9.19 2.88
CA ALA A 115 -4.41 9.32 1.43
C ALA A 115 -3.07 9.48 0.68
N LYS A 116 -1.99 9.84 1.38
CA LYS A 116 -0.64 9.89 0.81
C LYS A 116 -0.08 8.48 0.66
N GLN A 117 1.01 8.35 -0.14
CA GLN A 117 1.65 7.06 -0.40
C GLN A 117 2.44 6.49 0.79
N GLY A 118 2.42 7.18 1.92
CA GLY A 118 3.10 6.73 3.12
C GLY A 118 4.56 7.15 3.22
N ARG A 119 5.35 6.35 3.89
CA ARG A 119 6.79 6.58 4.14
C ARG A 119 7.59 5.34 3.77
N GLY A 120 8.87 5.53 3.45
CA GLY A 120 9.81 4.44 3.18
C GLY A 120 9.77 3.38 4.29
N ILE A 121 9.73 2.13 3.88
CA ILE A 121 9.84 0.99 4.80
C ILE A 121 11.30 0.81 5.25
N PHE A 122 11.51 0.00 6.28
CA PHE A 122 12.86 -0.33 6.74
C PHE A 122 13.70 -0.86 5.56
N GLY A 123 14.91 -0.33 5.40
CA GLY A 123 15.84 -0.70 4.34
C GLY A 123 15.62 0.01 2.99
N VAL A 124 14.63 0.90 2.87
CA VAL A 124 14.44 1.74 1.68
C VAL A 124 14.74 3.20 2.03
N ASP A 125 15.81 3.71 1.43
CA ASP A 125 16.14 5.13 1.44
C ASP A 125 15.51 5.82 0.23
N MET A 126 15.08 7.05 0.43
CA MET A 126 14.37 7.83 -0.60
C MET A 126 14.82 9.29 -0.56
N LYS A 127 14.96 9.91 -1.72
CA LYS A 127 15.14 11.34 -1.86
C LYS A 127 14.46 11.85 -3.12
N ILE A 128 14.14 13.15 -3.13
CA ILE A 128 13.69 13.84 -4.35
C ILE A 128 14.77 14.79 -4.82
N VAL A 129 14.96 14.85 -6.14
CA VAL A 129 15.97 15.73 -6.76
C VAL A 129 15.33 16.53 -7.90
N ASP A 130 15.90 17.71 -8.17
CA ASP A 130 15.55 18.50 -9.36
C ASP A 130 16.15 17.91 -10.65
N GLU A 131 16.00 18.61 -11.75
CA GLU A 131 16.52 18.20 -13.06
C GLU A 131 18.05 18.15 -13.11
N GLU A 132 18.70 18.99 -12.33
CA GLU A 132 20.15 19.06 -12.17
C GLU A 132 20.70 18.00 -11.19
N GLY A 133 19.82 17.25 -10.51
CA GLY A 133 20.17 16.20 -9.55
C GLY A 133 20.43 16.71 -8.13
N LYS A 134 20.12 17.98 -7.85
CA LYS A 134 20.23 18.54 -6.50
C LYS A 134 19.07 18.08 -5.63
N GLU A 135 19.37 17.63 -4.43
CA GLU A 135 18.36 17.18 -3.48
C GLU A 135 17.42 18.31 -3.05
N LEU A 136 16.13 18.01 -3.07
CA LEU A 136 15.04 18.89 -2.68
C LEU A 136 14.54 18.53 -1.26
N PRO A 137 14.12 19.54 -0.47
CA PRO A 137 13.59 19.29 0.86
C PRO A 137 12.21 18.60 0.82
N TRP A 138 11.94 17.79 1.81
CA TRP A 138 10.63 17.14 2.03
C TRP A 138 9.63 18.12 2.70
N ASP A 139 9.34 19.22 2.04
CA ASP A 139 8.46 20.28 2.56
C ASP A 139 6.97 20.10 2.19
N GLY A 140 6.65 19.07 1.39
CA GLY A 140 5.31 18.79 0.91
C GLY A 140 4.80 19.78 -0.15
N LYS A 141 5.67 20.61 -0.70
CA LYS A 141 5.36 21.63 -1.72
C LYS A 141 6.15 21.41 -3.00
N ARG A 142 7.43 21.10 -2.89
CA ARG A 142 8.30 20.84 -4.03
C ARG A 142 8.11 19.43 -4.52
N PHE A 143 8.25 19.24 -5.80
CA PHE A 143 8.23 17.94 -6.46
C PHE A 143 9.46 17.81 -7.35
N GLY A 144 9.88 16.59 -7.63
CA GLY A 144 11.04 16.28 -8.44
C GLY A 144 11.11 14.79 -8.75
N ASN A 145 12.23 14.36 -9.29
CA ASN A 145 12.50 12.95 -9.56
C ASN A 145 12.71 12.22 -8.23
N LEU A 146 11.97 11.15 -8.02
CA LEU A 146 12.12 10.28 -6.85
C LEU A 146 13.24 9.28 -7.11
N LEU A 147 14.26 9.30 -6.27
CA LEU A 147 15.33 8.31 -6.25
C LEU A 147 15.15 7.41 -5.03
N VAL A 148 15.38 6.11 -5.25
CA VAL A 148 15.24 5.08 -4.21
C VAL A 148 16.50 4.24 -4.14
N LYS A 149 16.84 3.76 -2.94
CA LYS A 149 17.99 2.90 -2.68
C LYS A 149 17.67 1.92 -1.58
N GLY A 150 18.16 0.69 -1.70
CA GLY A 150 17.98 -0.35 -0.70
C GLY A 150 18.48 -1.70 -1.15
N PRO A 151 18.62 -2.68 -0.24
CA PRO A 151 19.22 -3.98 -0.53
C PRO A 151 18.42 -4.85 -1.51
N TRP A 152 17.15 -4.54 -1.74
CA TRP A 152 16.28 -5.26 -2.69
C TRP A 152 15.79 -4.40 -3.86
N ILE A 153 16.35 -3.20 -4.01
CA ILE A 153 16.11 -2.38 -5.19
C ILE A 153 16.94 -2.95 -6.35
N ALA A 154 16.32 -3.08 -7.52
CA ALA A 154 16.99 -3.58 -8.71
C ALA A 154 18.20 -2.71 -9.08
N SER A 155 19.35 -3.31 -9.31
CA SER A 155 20.58 -2.62 -9.72
C SER A 155 20.66 -2.39 -11.24
N GLY A 156 19.75 -2.97 -12.00
CA GLY A 156 19.70 -2.85 -13.46
C GLY A 156 18.67 -3.78 -14.08
N TYR A 157 18.48 -3.64 -15.37
CA TYR A 157 17.62 -4.50 -16.17
C TYR A 157 18.43 -5.59 -16.86
N MET A 158 17.74 -6.68 -17.20
CA MET A 158 18.37 -7.83 -17.87
C MET A 158 19.03 -7.38 -19.17
N LYS A 159 20.28 -7.85 -19.41
CA LYS A 159 21.09 -7.51 -20.59
C LYS A 159 21.37 -6.01 -20.78
N GLY A 160 21.15 -5.17 -19.75
CA GLY A 160 21.34 -3.72 -19.84
C GLY A 160 20.27 -3.01 -20.67
N GLU A 161 19.13 -3.66 -20.95
CA GLU A 161 18.01 -3.03 -21.64
C GLU A 161 17.51 -1.83 -20.83
N GLY A 162 17.21 -0.70 -21.50
CA GLY A 162 16.82 0.55 -20.81
C GLY A 162 17.97 1.38 -20.25
N GLY A 163 19.23 0.95 -20.41
CA GLY A 163 20.41 1.66 -19.93
C GLY A 163 20.69 1.48 -18.44
N ASN A 164 21.47 2.38 -17.87
CA ASN A 164 21.76 2.37 -16.43
C ASN A 164 20.67 3.13 -15.67
N PRO A 165 19.82 2.48 -14.87
CA PRO A 165 18.80 3.13 -14.08
C PRO A 165 19.36 3.88 -12.85
N LEU A 166 20.61 3.60 -12.47
CA LEU A 166 21.22 4.18 -11.29
C LEU A 166 21.87 5.53 -11.62
N LYS A 167 21.61 6.51 -10.77
CA LYS A 167 22.21 7.82 -10.78
C LYS A 167 22.93 8.02 -9.43
N ASP A 168 24.27 8.01 -9.47
CA ASP A 168 25.13 8.12 -8.27
C ASP A 168 24.83 7.08 -7.18
N GLY A 169 24.51 5.84 -7.60
CA GLY A 169 24.18 4.74 -6.72
C GLY A 169 22.77 4.75 -6.13
N TRP A 170 21.90 5.56 -6.73
CA TRP A 170 20.47 5.62 -6.41
C TRP A 170 19.62 5.12 -7.57
#